data_4f153dfd56bf5dce34820f137ca4df0e
#
_entry.id   4f153dfd56bf5dce34820f137ca4df0e
#
_cell.length_a   1.000
_cell.length_b   1.000
_cell.length_c   1.000
_cell.angle_alpha   90.00
_cell.angle_beta   90.00
_cell.angle_gamma   90.00
#
_symmetry.space_group_name_H-M   'P 1'
#
loop_
_entity.id
_entity.type
_entity.pdbx_description
1 polymer ?
#
loop_
_entity_poly.entity_id
_entity_poly.type
_entity_poly.pdbx_seq_one_letter_code
_entity_poly.pdbx_strand_id
1 'polypeptide(L)'
;MSASRTSVAALTSGAASAADSDASGDEALEAVYRQAGVPSTIPAVGEPLSCMLRDAARDFPDRVALDFLGATTTYSQLETQVARAAEALRGLGVGRGDVVGVILPNCPQHVVVAYAAWRIGAIVAEHNPLAPAAQLREQFHIHRGRVIIAWEKTLERLVAAVGSLEAAGLGGLSVYSVDLSRHLPLRSRLALRLPVAAARTQRRELRGKIPAGVRSWDDLAASAIPLATGFPLPSVSEAAALLYTGGTTGTPKAVCLTHENLRSNAEMSLAWASGTTSVGKETFYAVLPFFHAFGMSLSLLCAVGLAATQVVLPKFGADLVLAAWKRRPATFFPGVPVM
;
A
#
# COMPACT_ATOMS: atom_id res chain seq x y z
N MET A 1 -49.55 5.04 54.25
CA MET A 1 -48.13 4.73 54.04
C MET A 1 -47.82 5.17 52.63
N SER A 2 -47.14 6.30 52.56
CA SER A 2 -46.81 7.05 51.33
C SER A 2 -45.55 6.47 50.71
N ALA A 3 -45.60 6.01 49.45
CA ALA A 3 -44.41 5.66 48.64
C ALA A 3 -44.11 6.82 47.68
N SER A 4 -42.95 7.38 47.86
CA SER A 4 -42.43 8.55 47.16
C SER A 4 -42.32 8.32 45.65
N ARG A 5 -42.97 9.20 44.89
CA ARG A 5 -42.76 9.37 43.46
C ARG A 5 -41.47 10.17 43.25
N THR A 6 -40.36 9.51 42.98
CA THR A 6 -39.14 10.14 42.50
C THR A 6 -39.36 10.67 41.10
N SER A 7 -39.22 11.97 40.95
CA SER A 7 -39.56 12.74 39.76
C SER A 7 -38.68 12.38 38.56
N VAL A 8 -39.33 12.02 37.44
CA VAL A 8 -38.73 11.81 36.13
C VAL A 8 -38.13 13.10 35.53
N ALA A 9 -38.43 14.24 36.12
CA ALA A 9 -37.89 15.55 35.67
C ALA A 9 -36.39 15.77 35.92
N ALA A 10 -35.77 15.01 36.81
CA ALA A 10 -34.32 15.15 37.06
C ALA A 10 -33.42 14.41 36.07
N LEU A 11 -33.99 13.47 35.29
CA LEU A 11 -33.25 12.73 34.25
C LEU A 11 -33.25 13.44 32.87
N THR A 12 -34.19 14.36 32.65
CA THR A 12 -34.27 15.14 31.40
C THR A 12 -33.38 16.37 31.41
N SER A 13 -33.03 16.96 32.57
CA SER A 13 -32.11 18.10 32.64
C SER A 13 -30.64 17.74 32.41
N GLY A 14 -30.23 16.50 32.72
CA GLY A 14 -28.89 16.01 32.45
C GLY A 14 -28.63 15.69 30.96
N ALA A 15 -29.67 15.25 30.25
CA ALA A 15 -29.58 14.95 28.83
C ALA A 15 -29.51 16.23 27.97
N ALA A 16 -30.21 17.28 28.34
CA ALA A 16 -30.14 18.59 27.66
C ALA A 16 -28.76 19.24 27.83
N SER A 17 -28.14 19.14 29.03
CA SER A 17 -26.80 19.69 29.30
C SER A 17 -25.69 18.94 28.57
N ALA A 18 -25.83 17.63 28.35
CA ALA A 18 -24.86 16.85 27.56
C ALA A 18 -24.98 17.16 26.07
N ALA A 19 -26.21 17.32 25.53
CA ALA A 19 -26.43 17.69 24.15
C ALA A 19 -25.94 19.11 23.82
N ASP A 20 -26.13 20.07 24.73
CA ASP A 20 -25.61 21.44 24.56
C ASP A 20 -24.10 21.53 24.67
N SER A 21 -23.44 20.68 25.49
CA SER A 21 -21.97 20.63 25.56
C SER A 21 -21.35 19.98 24.30
N ASP A 22 -22.00 19.00 23.69
CA ASP A 22 -21.57 18.40 22.41
C ASP A 22 -21.74 19.41 21.26
N ALA A 23 -22.87 20.12 21.17
CA ALA A 23 -23.10 21.14 20.15
C ALA A 23 -22.07 22.29 20.21
N SER A 24 -21.67 22.74 21.42
CA SER A 24 -20.61 23.75 21.55
C SER A 24 -19.22 23.25 21.18
N GLY A 25 -18.96 21.96 21.38
CA GLY A 25 -17.72 21.28 20.94
C GLY A 25 -17.62 21.17 19.42
N ASP A 26 -18.73 20.83 18.77
CA ASP A 26 -18.81 20.71 17.32
C ASP A 26 -18.66 22.09 16.64
N GLU A 27 -19.29 23.16 17.15
CA GLU A 27 -19.12 24.53 16.65
C GLU A 27 -17.67 25.02 16.76
N ALA A 28 -17.02 24.73 17.91
CA ALA A 28 -15.61 25.09 18.10
C ALA A 28 -14.69 24.35 17.15
N LEU A 29 -14.95 23.06 16.92
CA LEU A 29 -14.20 22.24 15.96
C LEU A 29 -14.41 22.72 14.51
N GLU A 30 -15.62 23.02 14.11
CA GLU A 30 -15.94 23.60 12.79
C GLU A 30 -15.25 24.97 12.60
N ALA A 31 -15.14 25.77 13.64
CA ALA A 31 -14.42 27.04 13.58
C ALA A 31 -12.93 26.84 13.31
N VAL A 32 -12.30 25.81 13.90
CA VAL A 32 -10.90 25.44 13.65
C VAL A 32 -10.71 25.00 12.21
N TYR A 33 -11.55 24.11 11.68
CA TYR A 33 -11.49 23.69 10.28
C TYR A 33 -11.66 24.87 9.31
N ARG A 34 -12.61 25.76 9.58
CA ARG A 34 -12.85 26.97 8.79
C ARG A 34 -11.66 27.91 8.82
N GLN A 35 -11.04 28.12 9.98
CA GLN A 35 -9.84 28.94 10.13
C GLN A 35 -8.64 28.34 9.38
N ALA A 36 -8.52 27.01 9.39
CA ALA A 36 -7.49 26.29 8.66
C ALA A 36 -7.74 26.21 7.13
N GLY A 37 -8.93 26.63 6.65
CA GLY A 37 -9.33 26.50 5.24
C GLY A 37 -9.54 25.05 4.82
N VAL A 38 -9.84 24.17 5.78
CA VAL A 38 -10.01 22.72 5.55
C VAL A 38 -11.51 22.37 5.71
N PRO A 39 -12.09 21.52 4.83
CA PRO A 39 -13.46 21.07 5.00
C PRO A 39 -13.61 20.24 6.28
N SER A 40 -14.67 20.48 7.05
CA SER A 40 -14.99 19.73 8.28
C SER A 40 -15.56 18.34 8.00
N THR A 41 -16.01 18.09 6.78
CA THR A 41 -16.53 16.79 6.31
C THR A 41 -15.93 16.42 4.97
N ILE A 42 -15.80 15.12 4.73
CA ILE A 42 -15.44 14.57 3.41
C ILE A 42 -16.65 13.91 2.77
N PRO A 43 -16.75 13.88 1.43
CA PRO A 43 -17.79 13.13 0.74
C PRO A 43 -17.74 11.65 1.10
N ALA A 44 -18.89 10.99 1.12
CA ALA A 44 -18.95 9.54 1.29
C ALA A 44 -18.17 8.85 0.15
N VAL A 45 -17.39 7.84 0.53
CA VAL A 45 -16.61 7.05 -0.43
C VAL A 45 -17.54 6.14 -1.23
N GLY A 46 -17.64 6.39 -2.53
CA GLY A 46 -18.50 5.61 -3.44
C GLY A 46 -17.74 4.63 -4.34
N GLU A 47 -16.42 4.73 -4.42
CA GLU A 47 -15.58 3.92 -5.32
C GLU A 47 -14.40 3.26 -4.61
N PRO A 48 -14.01 2.03 -5.02
CA PRO A 48 -12.90 1.30 -4.41
C PRO A 48 -11.53 1.94 -4.74
N LEU A 49 -10.49 1.50 -4.02
CA LEU A 49 -9.13 2.03 -4.10
C LEU A 49 -8.55 2.04 -5.51
N SER A 50 -8.84 1.02 -6.32
CA SER A 50 -8.31 0.92 -7.68
C SER A 50 -8.76 2.06 -8.60
N CYS A 51 -9.87 2.73 -8.28
CA CYS A 51 -10.37 3.88 -9.04
C CYS A 51 -9.46 5.10 -8.90
N MET A 52 -8.75 5.27 -7.78
CA MET A 52 -7.80 6.38 -7.61
C MET A 52 -6.73 6.40 -8.72
N LEU A 53 -6.15 5.23 -9.02
CA LEU A 53 -5.15 5.12 -10.08
C LEU A 53 -5.77 5.28 -11.47
N ARG A 54 -6.94 4.69 -11.70
CA ARG A 54 -7.69 4.83 -12.97
C ARG A 54 -7.93 6.31 -13.28
N ASP A 55 -8.40 7.08 -12.29
CA ASP A 55 -8.73 8.48 -12.46
C ASP A 55 -7.46 9.33 -12.66
N ALA A 56 -6.40 9.07 -11.88
CA ALA A 56 -5.11 9.72 -12.11
C ALA A 56 -4.52 9.41 -13.50
N ALA A 57 -4.67 8.18 -14.00
CA ALA A 57 -4.20 7.80 -15.33
C ALA A 57 -5.04 8.38 -16.46
N ARG A 58 -6.35 8.57 -16.24
CA ARG A 58 -7.24 9.26 -17.20
C ARG A 58 -6.90 10.74 -17.32
N ASP A 59 -6.72 11.42 -16.17
CA ASP A 59 -6.62 12.86 -16.12
C ASP A 59 -5.17 13.37 -16.31
N PHE A 60 -4.18 12.54 -15.97
CA PHE A 60 -2.75 12.86 -16.03
C PHE A 60 -1.90 11.72 -16.65
N PRO A 61 -2.26 11.21 -17.86
CA PRO A 61 -1.67 10.01 -18.45
C PRO A 61 -0.15 10.07 -18.61
N ASP A 62 0.37 11.21 -19.03
CA ASP A 62 1.80 11.41 -19.34
C ASP A 62 2.64 11.86 -18.15
N ARG A 63 1.98 12.19 -17.04
CA ARG A 63 2.69 12.55 -15.81
C ARG A 63 3.44 11.36 -15.25
N VAL A 64 4.65 11.60 -14.79
CA VAL A 64 5.44 10.59 -14.07
C VAL A 64 4.72 10.22 -12.77
N ALA A 65 4.28 8.97 -12.65
CA ALA A 65 3.70 8.41 -11.45
C ALA A 65 4.79 7.93 -10.47
N LEU A 66 5.78 7.19 -10.99
CA LEU A 66 6.86 6.61 -10.20
C LEU A 66 8.22 7.02 -10.75
N ASP A 67 9.15 7.40 -9.85
CA ASP A 67 10.58 7.55 -10.10
C ASP A 67 11.32 6.60 -9.16
N PHE A 68 11.78 5.46 -9.68
CA PHE A 68 12.52 4.47 -8.91
C PHE A 68 14.00 4.55 -9.28
N LEU A 69 14.80 5.18 -8.41
CA LEU A 69 16.25 5.32 -8.60
C LEU A 69 16.62 5.94 -9.96
N GLY A 70 15.76 6.80 -10.50
CA GLY A 70 15.93 7.50 -11.76
C GLY A 70 15.27 6.85 -12.98
N ALA A 71 14.65 5.67 -12.85
CA ALA A 71 13.76 5.14 -13.88
C ALA A 71 12.34 5.63 -13.62
N THR A 72 11.70 6.15 -14.65
CA THR A 72 10.36 6.74 -14.54
C THR A 72 9.29 5.86 -15.19
N THR A 73 8.11 5.87 -14.60
CA THR A 73 6.89 5.24 -15.14
C THR A 73 5.78 6.29 -15.11
N THR A 74 5.10 6.53 -16.23
CA THR A 74 3.96 7.44 -16.28
C THR A 74 2.70 6.80 -15.71
N TYR A 75 1.66 7.60 -15.41
CA TYR A 75 0.38 7.08 -14.93
C TYR A 75 -0.28 6.14 -15.95
N SER A 76 -0.23 6.45 -17.24
CA SER A 76 -0.72 5.56 -18.31
C SER A 76 0.04 4.22 -18.37
N GLN A 77 1.37 4.27 -18.22
CA GLN A 77 2.19 3.07 -18.16
C GLN A 77 1.91 2.24 -16.89
N LEU A 78 1.75 2.91 -15.74
CA LEU A 78 1.43 2.26 -14.47
C LEU A 78 0.07 1.56 -14.55
N GLU A 79 -0.95 2.23 -15.10
CA GLU A 79 -2.28 1.67 -15.32
C GLU A 79 -2.22 0.41 -16.20
N THR A 80 -1.45 0.46 -17.28
CA THR A 80 -1.23 -0.72 -18.16
C THR A 80 -0.54 -1.87 -17.42
N GLN A 81 0.47 -1.57 -16.59
CA GLN A 81 1.16 -2.58 -15.78
C GLN A 81 0.22 -3.21 -14.75
N VAL A 82 -0.62 -2.39 -14.10
CA VAL A 82 -1.63 -2.86 -13.16
C VAL A 82 -2.67 -3.74 -13.84
N ALA A 83 -3.15 -3.37 -15.03
CA ALA A 83 -4.11 -4.19 -15.77
C ALA A 83 -3.52 -5.57 -16.17
N ARG A 84 -2.24 -5.63 -16.56
CA ARG A 84 -1.54 -6.89 -16.83
C ARG A 84 -1.34 -7.74 -15.57
N ALA A 85 -0.91 -7.11 -14.48
CA ALA A 85 -0.71 -7.76 -13.21
C ALA A 85 -2.04 -8.32 -12.63
N ALA A 86 -3.14 -7.59 -12.81
CA ALA A 86 -4.48 -8.04 -12.42
C ALA A 86 -4.90 -9.31 -13.19
N GLU A 87 -4.67 -9.35 -14.50
CA GLU A 87 -4.95 -10.55 -15.29
C GLU A 87 -4.00 -11.71 -14.94
N ALA A 88 -2.73 -11.43 -14.65
CA ALA A 88 -1.79 -12.43 -14.17
C ALA A 88 -2.26 -13.07 -12.85
N LEU A 89 -2.75 -12.28 -11.89
CA LEU A 89 -3.35 -12.78 -10.65
C LEU A 89 -4.57 -13.66 -10.92
N ARG A 90 -5.47 -13.22 -11.82
CA ARG A 90 -6.63 -14.03 -12.22
C ARG A 90 -6.24 -15.35 -12.86
N GLY A 91 -5.22 -15.34 -13.71
CA GLY A 91 -4.66 -16.55 -14.32
C GLY A 91 -4.08 -17.53 -13.30
N LEU A 92 -3.74 -17.07 -12.10
CA LEU A 92 -3.34 -17.90 -10.97
C LEU A 92 -4.54 -18.38 -10.11
N GLY A 93 -5.76 -18.07 -10.51
CA GLY A 93 -6.98 -18.39 -9.78
C GLY A 93 -7.29 -17.45 -8.62
N VAL A 94 -6.64 -16.26 -8.56
CA VAL A 94 -6.96 -15.23 -7.57
C VAL A 94 -8.19 -14.46 -8.02
N GLY A 95 -9.18 -14.36 -7.15
CA GLY A 95 -10.42 -13.63 -7.37
C GLY A 95 -10.82 -12.77 -6.18
N ARG A 96 -12.07 -12.33 -6.19
CA ARG A 96 -12.65 -11.48 -5.15
C ARG A 96 -12.64 -12.19 -3.79
N GLY A 97 -12.10 -11.50 -2.77
CA GLY A 97 -11.97 -12.02 -1.41
C GLY A 97 -10.77 -12.94 -1.18
N ASP A 98 -10.05 -13.33 -2.23
CA ASP A 98 -8.81 -14.09 -2.07
C ASP A 98 -7.67 -13.19 -1.58
N VAL A 99 -6.75 -13.78 -0.83
CA VAL A 99 -5.63 -13.04 -0.24
C VAL A 99 -4.34 -13.26 -1.05
N VAL A 100 -3.69 -12.15 -1.40
CA VAL A 100 -2.36 -12.10 -2.00
C VAL A 100 -1.36 -11.61 -0.96
N GLY A 101 -0.40 -12.44 -0.59
CA GLY A 101 0.70 -12.05 0.30
C GLY A 101 1.73 -11.21 -0.46
N VAL A 102 2.08 -10.04 0.06
CA VAL A 102 3.06 -9.14 -0.51
C VAL A 102 4.23 -8.98 0.44
N ILE A 103 5.45 -9.36 0.00
CA ILE A 103 6.68 -9.30 0.80
C ILE A 103 7.71 -8.51 0.01
N LEU A 104 7.43 -7.21 -0.15
CA LEU A 104 8.23 -6.32 -0.99
C LEU A 104 8.69 -5.09 -0.19
N PRO A 105 9.91 -4.58 -0.46
CA PRO A 105 10.23 -3.22 -0.06
C PRO A 105 9.48 -2.21 -0.93
N ASN A 106 9.67 -0.93 -0.68
CA ASN A 106 9.15 0.09 -1.59
C ASN A 106 9.79 -0.08 -2.98
N CYS A 107 8.98 -0.40 -3.96
CA CYS A 107 9.39 -0.59 -5.36
C CYS A 107 8.17 -0.43 -6.28
N PRO A 108 8.37 -0.19 -7.58
CA PRO A 108 7.28 -0.10 -8.54
C PRO A 108 6.37 -1.34 -8.56
N GLN A 109 6.96 -2.52 -8.42
CA GLN A 109 6.19 -3.78 -8.40
C GLN A 109 5.22 -3.86 -7.21
N HIS A 110 5.57 -3.26 -6.05
CA HIS A 110 4.67 -3.21 -4.90
C HIS A 110 3.41 -2.41 -5.23
N VAL A 111 3.58 -1.22 -5.80
CA VAL A 111 2.45 -0.38 -6.26
C VAL A 111 1.59 -1.14 -7.27
N VAL A 112 2.23 -1.75 -8.27
CA VAL A 112 1.52 -2.52 -9.32
C VAL A 112 0.72 -3.67 -8.72
N VAL A 113 1.30 -4.46 -7.81
CA VAL A 113 0.64 -5.61 -7.19
C VAL A 113 -0.53 -5.18 -6.32
N ALA A 114 -0.37 -4.13 -5.50
CA ALA A 114 -1.44 -3.65 -4.64
C ALA A 114 -2.66 -3.19 -5.45
N TYR A 115 -2.44 -2.33 -6.45
CA TYR A 115 -3.53 -1.85 -7.30
C TYR A 115 -4.14 -2.94 -8.18
N ALA A 116 -3.34 -3.92 -8.61
CA ALA A 116 -3.81 -5.08 -9.37
C ALA A 116 -4.73 -5.98 -8.53
N ALA A 117 -4.34 -6.28 -7.29
CA ALA A 117 -5.16 -7.05 -6.36
C ALA A 117 -6.46 -6.32 -6.05
N TRP A 118 -6.41 -5.03 -5.72
CA TRP A 118 -7.61 -4.22 -5.45
C TRP A 118 -8.54 -4.13 -6.65
N ARG A 119 -8.01 -4.14 -7.88
CA ARG A 119 -8.83 -4.08 -9.11
C ARG A 119 -9.72 -5.29 -9.29
N ILE A 120 -9.26 -6.47 -8.88
CA ILE A 120 -10.01 -7.73 -8.98
C ILE A 120 -10.75 -8.09 -7.69
N GLY A 121 -10.73 -7.21 -6.68
CA GLY A 121 -11.35 -7.43 -5.38
C GLY A 121 -10.58 -8.42 -4.49
N ALA A 122 -9.31 -8.65 -4.76
CA ALA A 122 -8.45 -9.43 -3.89
C ALA A 122 -7.88 -8.57 -2.76
N ILE A 123 -7.55 -9.22 -1.65
CA ILE A 123 -7.07 -8.61 -0.41
C ILE A 123 -5.53 -8.67 -0.41
N VAL A 124 -4.88 -7.54 -0.17
CA VAL A 124 -3.42 -7.47 -0.03
C VAL A 124 -3.03 -7.74 1.42
N ALA A 125 -2.31 -8.83 1.67
CA ALA A 125 -1.70 -9.07 2.98
C ALA A 125 -0.26 -8.57 2.98
N GLU A 126 -0.01 -7.52 3.75
CA GLU A 126 1.27 -6.83 3.78
C GLU A 126 2.23 -7.43 4.79
N HIS A 127 3.43 -7.80 4.34
CA HIS A 127 4.44 -8.40 5.18
C HIS A 127 5.75 -7.60 5.14
N ASN A 128 6.39 -7.51 6.29
CA ASN A 128 7.72 -6.91 6.36
C ASN A 128 8.73 -7.82 5.61
N PRO A 129 9.41 -7.32 4.57
CA PRO A 129 10.41 -8.10 3.83
C PRO A 129 11.64 -8.49 4.66
N LEU A 130 11.80 -7.92 5.85
CA LEU A 130 12.87 -8.28 6.79
C LEU A 130 12.39 -9.22 7.90
N ALA A 131 11.12 -9.61 7.91
CA ALA A 131 10.56 -10.49 8.96
C ALA A 131 11.28 -11.86 9.00
N PRO A 132 11.48 -12.42 10.21
CA PRO A 132 11.95 -13.79 10.36
C PRO A 132 10.98 -14.83 9.79
N ALA A 133 11.48 -16.01 9.39
CA ALA A 133 10.66 -17.09 8.86
C ALA A 133 9.51 -17.52 9.80
N ALA A 134 9.77 -17.56 11.12
CA ALA A 134 8.75 -17.88 12.11
C ALA A 134 7.56 -16.91 12.07
N GLN A 135 7.84 -15.60 12.02
CA GLN A 135 6.80 -14.58 11.95
C GLN A 135 6.00 -14.66 10.63
N LEU A 136 6.68 -14.87 9.49
CA LEU A 136 6.01 -15.06 8.19
C LEU A 136 5.10 -16.29 8.23
N ARG A 137 5.55 -17.40 8.80
CA ARG A 137 4.76 -18.64 8.96
C ARG A 137 3.47 -18.38 9.75
N GLU A 138 3.55 -17.68 10.88
CA GLU A 138 2.39 -17.33 11.70
C GLU A 138 1.39 -16.45 10.91
N GLN A 139 1.90 -15.45 10.22
CA GLN A 139 1.07 -14.56 9.39
C GLN A 139 0.39 -15.31 8.24
N PHE A 140 1.08 -16.24 7.57
CA PHE A 140 0.49 -17.08 6.52
C PHE A 140 -0.59 -18.03 7.07
N HIS A 141 -0.38 -18.54 8.26
CA HIS A 141 -1.39 -19.35 8.94
C HIS A 141 -2.69 -18.58 9.21
N ILE A 142 -2.58 -17.28 9.52
CA ILE A 142 -3.72 -16.39 9.76
C ILE A 142 -4.50 -16.13 8.46
N HIS A 143 -3.85 -15.68 7.39
CA HIS A 143 -4.56 -15.23 6.19
C HIS A 143 -4.85 -16.33 5.16
N ARG A 144 -4.13 -17.45 5.17
CA ARG A 144 -4.30 -18.61 4.28
C ARG A 144 -4.31 -18.26 2.78
N GLY A 145 -3.66 -17.17 2.38
CA GLY A 145 -3.54 -16.77 0.97
C GLY A 145 -2.73 -17.81 0.19
N ARG A 146 -3.09 -18.03 -1.08
CA ARG A 146 -2.45 -19.05 -1.93
C ARG A 146 -1.33 -18.51 -2.80
N VAL A 147 -1.30 -17.21 -3.04
CA VAL A 147 -0.30 -16.54 -3.87
C VAL A 147 0.51 -15.58 -3.03
N ILE A 148 1.83 -15.69 -3.11
CA ILE A 148 2.78 -14.82 -2.44
C ILE A 148 3.72 -14.22 -3.47
N ILE A 149 3.82 -12.90 -3.47
CA ILE A 149 4.72 -12.12 -4.33
C ILE A 149 5.81 -11.53 -3.46
N ALA A 150 7.05 -11.97 -3.68
CA ALA A 150 8.14 -11.72 -2.74
C ALA A 150 9.41 -11.23 -3.43
N TRP A 151 10.11 -10.31 -2.78
CA TRP A 151 11.44 -9.88 -3.21
C TRP A 151 12.44 -11.04 -3.18
N GLU A 152 13.28 -11.19 -4.19
CA GLU A 152 14.29 -12.26 -4.29
C GLU A 152 15.10 -12.47 -3.00
N LYS A 153 15.45 -11.39 -2.29
CA LYS A 153 16.24 -11.50 -1.03
C LYS A 153 15.47 -12.09 0.15
N THR A 154 14.18 -12.21 0.05
CA THR A 154 13.34 -12.79 1.12
C THR A 154 13.06 -14.28 0.89
N LEU A 155 13.32 -14.78 -0.33
CA LEU A 155 12.88 -16.10 -0.78
C LEU A 155 13.43 -17.24 0.05
N GLU A 156 14.69 -17.23 0.48
CA GLU A 156 15.26 -18.32 1.29
C GLU A 156 14.51 -18.47 2.62
N ARG A 157 14.23 -17.36 3.31
CA ARG A 157 13.44 -17.36 4.55
C ARG A 157 11.99 -17.73 4.33
N LEU A 158 11.44 -17.26 3.22
CA LEU A 158 10.06 -17.53 2.82
C LEU A 158 9.86 -19.02 2.51
N VAL A 159 10.73 -19.63 1.73
CA VAL A 159 10.65 -21.06 1.39
C VAL A 159 10.76 -21.91 2.66
N ALA A 160 11.62 -21.54 3.62
CA ALA A 160 11.69 -22.20 4.91
C ALA A 160 10.37 -22.08 5.71
N ALA A 161 9.69 -20.91 5.64
CA ALA A 161 8.39 -20.71 6.27
C ALA A 161 7.28 -21.56 5.58
N VAL A 162 7.25 -21.56 4.26
CA VAL A 162 6.27 -22.30 3.44
C VAL A 162 6.45 -23.82 3.60
N GLY A 163 7.68 -24.31 3.53
CA GLY A 163 7.96 -25.74 3.72
C GLY A 163 7.49 -26.28 5.09
N SER A 164 7.52 -25.46 6.13
CA SER A 164 6.95 -25.80 7.42
C SER A 164 5.42 -25.89 7.39
N LEU A 165 4.75 -25.06 6.61
CA LEU A 165 3.28 -25.09 6.45
C LEU A 165 2.84 -26.29 5.63
N GLU A 166 3.56 -26.65 4.59
CA GLU A 166 3.31 -27.85 3.79
C GLU A 166 3.42 -29.12 4.64
N ALA A 167 4.47 -29.21 5.46
CA ALA A 167 4.65 -30.30 6.42
C ALA A 167 3.52 -30.38 7.45
N ALA A 168 2.86 -29.26 7.76
CA ALA A 168 1.69 -29.18 8.64
C ALA A 168 0.35 -29.42 7.92
N GLY A 169 0.37 -29.80 6.62
CA GLY A 169 -0.85 -30.03 5.83
C GLY A 169 -1.54 -28.74 5.35
N LEU A 170 -0.88 -27.59 5.45
CA LEU A 170 -1.37 -26.29 5.02
C LEU A 170 -0.74 -25.88 3.66
N GLY A 171 -0.36 -26.85 2.84
CA GLY A 171 0.28 -26.66 1.54
C GLY A 171 -0.64 -26.04 0.48
N GLY A 172 -0.04 -25.66 -0.66
CA GLY A 172 -0.72 -25.06 -1.81
C GLY A 172 -0.38 -23.59 -2.02
N LEU A 173 0.62 -23.05 -1.31
CA LEU A 173 1.16 -21.72 -1.51
C LEU A 173 2.03 -21.65 -2.77
N SER A 174 1.72 -20.73 -3.68
CA SER A 174 2.53 -20.44 -4.86
C SER A 174 3.33 -19.17 -4.62
N VAL A 175 4.66 -19.29 -4.67
CA VAL A 175 5.59 -18.18 -4.45
C VAL A 175 6.13 -17.66 -5.78
N TYR A 176 6.11 -16.35 -5.95
CA TYR A 176 6.63 -15.65 -7.14
C TYR A 176 7.71 -14.64 -6.73
N SER A 177 8.81 -14.64 -7.48
CA SER A 177 9.96 -13.76 -7.23
C SER A 177 9.82 -12.43 -7.94
N VAL A 178 10.27 -11.36 -7.26
CA VAL A 178 10.37 -10.01 -7.81
C VAL A 178 11.84 -9.58 -7.86
N ASP A 179 12.29 -9.17 -9.05
CA ASP A 179 13.61 -8.62 -9.32
C ASP A 179 13.55 -7.07 -9.35
N LEU A 180 13.97 -6.41 -8.28
CA LEU A 180 13.97 -4.95 -8.22
C LEU A 180 14.84 -4.30 -9.29
N SER A 181 15.86 -4.99 -9.80
CA SER A 181 16.77 -4.44 -10.81
C SER A 181 16.09 -4.23 -12.17
N ARG A 182 14.96 -4.87 -12.44
CA ARG A 182 14.20 -4.69 -13.70
C ARG A 182 13.66 -3.28 -13.89
N HIS A 183 13.39 -2.59 -12.78
CA HIS A 183 12.88 -1.21 -12.79
C HIS A 183 13.97 -0.14 -12.61
N LEU A 184 15.23 -0.51 -12.77
CA LEU A 184 16.33 0.47 -12.83
C LEU A 184 16.46 1.09 -14.22
N PRO A 185 17.07 2.29 -14.35
CA PRO A 185 17.46 2.85 -15.63
C PRO A 185 18.31 1.88 -16.43
N LEU A 186 18.16 1.85 -17.76
CA LEU A 186 18.88 0.91 -18.62
C LEU A 186 20.40 0.94 -18.39
N ARG A 187 20.98 2.15 -18.21
CA ARG A 187 22.42 2.31 -17.90
C ARG A 187 22.79 1.58 -16.62
N SER A 188 22.00 1.73 -15.58
CA SER A 188 22.23 1.07 -14.28
C SER A 188 22.09 -0.45 -14.40
N ARG A 189 21.08 -0.94 -15.16
CA ARG A 189 20.91 -2.38 -15.44
C ARG A 189 22.12 -2.97 -16.17
N LEU A 190 22.67 -2.25 -17.15
CA LEU A 190 23.87 -2.66 -17.85
C LEU A 190 25.10 -2.61 -16.94
N ALA A 191 25.26 -1.54 -16.14
CA ALA A 191 26.33 -1.41 -15.17
C ALA A 191 26.35 -2.57 -14.15
N LEU A 192 25.18 -3.06 -13.72
CA LEU A 192 25.10 -4.22 -12.83
C LEU A 192 25.70 -5.50 -13.45
N ARG A 193 25.85 -5.62 -14.77
CA ARG A 193 26.43 -6.78 -15.44
C ARG A 193 27.97 -6.76 -15.45
N LEU A 194 28.58 -5.62 -15.16
CA LEU A 194 30.03 -5.49 -15.15
C LEU A 194 30.66 -6.36 -14.06
N PRO A 195 31.85 -6.95 -14.34
CA PRO A 195 32.55 -7.83 -13.39
C PRO A 195 33.34 -7.06 -12.30
N VAL A 196 32.86 -5.85 -11.92
CA VAL A 196 33.53 -5.00 -10.92
C VAL A 196 32.91 -5.17 -9.54
N ALA A 197 33.69 -4.89 -8.49
CA ALA A 197 33.26 -5.07 -7.10
C ALA A 197 31.99 -4.25 -6.77
N ALA A 198 31.92 -2.99 -7.20
CA ALA A 198 30.77 -2.11 -6.96
C ALA A 198 29.48 -2.69 -7.58
N ALA A 199 29.54 -3.20 -8.81
CA ALA A 199 28.38 -3.81 -9.46
C ALA A 199 27.94 -5.11 -8.74
N ARG A 200 28.88 -5.91 -8.24
CA ARG A 200 28.59 -7.10 -7.44
C ARG A 200 27.90 -6.74 -6.12
N THR A 201 28.37 -5.72 -5.43
CA THR A 201 27.77 -5.23 -4.18
C THR A 201 26.33 -4.74 -4.44
N GLN A 202 26.14 -3.89 -5.45
CA GLN A 202 24.81 -3.36 -5.78
C GLN A 202 23.84 -4.46 -6.23
N ARG A 203 24.31 -5.47 -7.00
CA ARG A 203 23.48 -6.63 -7.31
C ARG A 203 23.03 -7.37 -6.05
N ARG A 204 23.95 -7.60 -5.10
CA ARG A 204 23.62 -8.27 -3.83
C ARG A 204 22.64 -7.47 -2.98
N GLU A 205 22.58 -6.15 -3.13
CA GLU A 205 21.59 -5.32 -2.45
C GLU A 205 20.18 -5.42 -3.06
N LEU A 206 20.10 -5.57 -4.37
CA LEU A 206 18.82 -5.54 -5.12
C LEU A 206 18.27 -6.94 -5.40
N ARG A 207 19.14 -7.95 -5.53
CA ARG A 207 18.78 -9.30 -5.93
C ARG A 207 19.16 -10.34 -4.88
N GLY A 208 18.42 -11.45 -4.88
CA GLY A 208 18.69 -12.64 -4.08
C GLY A 208 18.85 -13.90 -4.95
N LYS A 209 19.12 -15.02 -4.31
CA LYS A 209 19.08 -16.32 -4.94
C LYS A 209 17.63 -16.77 -5.09
N ILE A 210 17.26 -17.24 -6.26
CA ILE A 210 15.93 -17.78 -6.54
C ILE A 210 15.99 -19.29 -6.29
N PRO A 211 15.21 -19.82 -5.34
CA PRO A 211 15.10 -21.26 -5.11
C PRO A 211 14.47 -21.97 -6.32
N ALA A 212 14.76 -23.27 -6.46
CA ALA A 212 14.14 -24.09 -7.51
C ALA A 212 12.61 -24.10 -7.36
N GLY A 213 11.89 -24.04 -8.48
CA GLY A 213 10.44 -24.03 -8.52
C GLY A 213 9.78 -22.65 -8.33
N VAL A 214 10.50 -21.62 -7.87
CA VAL A 214 9.98 -20.26 -7.78
C VAL A 214 10.00 -19.58 -9.14
N ARG A 215 8.83 -19.14 -9.62
CA ARG A 215 8.68 -18.46 -10.91
C ARG A 215 8.80 -16.95 -10.77
N SER A 216 9.20 -16.27 -11.85
CA SER A 216 9.27 -14.82 -11.91
C SER A 216 7.88 -14.19 -11.99
N TRP A 217 7.55 -13.32 -11.05
CA TRP A 217 6.38 -12.47 -11.13
C TRP A 217 6.46 -11.47 -12.27
N ASP A 218 7.62 -10.85 -12.42
CA ASP A 218 7.85 -9.84 -13.47
C ASP A 218 7.59 -10.41 -14.87
N ASP A 219 8.01 -11.65 -15.14
CA ASP A 219 7.79 -12.30 -16.44
C ASP A 219 6.33 -12.69 -16.62
N LEU A 220 5.69 -13.20 -15.57
CA LEU A 220 4.28 -13.57 -15.59
C LEU A 220 3.40 -12.34 -15.87
N ALA A 221 3.59 -11.26 -15.14
CA ALA A 221 2.84 -10.02 -15.31
C ALA A 221 3.09 -9.37 -16.68
N ALA A 222 4.35 -9.39 -17.18
CA ALA A 222 4.70 -8.82 -18.48
C ALA A 222 4.08 -9.60 -19.65
N SER A 223 3.90 -10.91 -19.51
CA SER A 223 3.32 -11.77 -20.57
C SER A 223 1.79 -11.79 -20.59
N ALA A 224 1.14 -11.31 -19.52
CA ALA A 224 -0.31 -11.29 -19.43
C ALA A 224 -0.92 -10.24 -20.36
N ILE A 225 -2.07 -10.59 -20.96
CA ILE A 225 -2.91 -9.63 -21.67
C ILE A 225 -3.55 -8.70 -20.59
N PRO A 226 -3.62 -7.37 -20.83
CA PRO A 226 -4.26 -6.49 -19.87
C PRO A 226 -5.69 -6.90 -19.54
N LEU A 227 -6.09 -6.82 -18.28
CA LEU A 227 -7.46 -7.03 -17.83
C LEU A 227 -8.42 -6.15 -18.63
N ALA A 228 -9.52 -6.74 -19.07
CA ALA A 228 -10.52 -6.03 -19.89
C ALA A 228 -11.07 -4.79 -19.17
N THR A 229 -11.28 -3.73 -19.96
CA THR A 229 -12.03 -2.55 -19.50
C THR A 229 -13.44 -2.95 -19.09
N GLY A 230 -13.94 -2.44 -17.96
CA GLY A 230 -15.28 -2.79 -17.46
C GLY A 230 -15.30 -4.07 -16.60
N PHE A 231 -14.16 -4.61 -16.20
CA PHE A 231 -14.13 -5.67 -15.20
C PHE A 231 -14.85 -5.20 -13.92
N PRO A 232 -15.74 -6.04 -13.32
CA PRO A 232 -16.55 -5.65 -12.16
C PRO A 232 -15.69 -5.21 -10.97
N LEU A 233 -15.95 -4.03 -10.46
CA LEU A 233 -15.25 -3.48 -9.30
C LEU A 233 -15.77 -4.11 -8.00
N PRO A 234 -14.93 -4.25 -6.95
CA PRO A 234 -15.37 -4.61 -5.62
C PRO A 234 -16.24 -3.51 -5.00
N SER A 235 -17.06 -3.87 -4.00
CA SER A 235 -17.73 -2.89 -3.15
C SER A 235 -16.73 -2.20 -2.23
N VAL A 236 -17.01 -0.95 -1.85
CA VAL A 236 -16.18 -0.21 -0.88
C VAL A 236 -16.16 -0.86 0.50
N SER A 237 -17.19 -1.61 0.86
CA SER A 237 -17.30 -2.36 2.12
C SER A 237 -16.50 -3.67 2.13
N GLU A 238 -15.99 -4.12 0.98
CA GLU A 238 -15.16 -5.33 0.92
C GLU A 238 -13.77 -5.09 1.49
N ALA A 239 -13.17 -6.15 2.03
CA ALA A 239 -11.80 -6.11 2.54
C ALA A 239 -10.80 -5.81 1.41
N ALA A 240 -9.85 -4.93 1.68
CA ALA A 240 -8.81 -4.52 0.73
C ALA A 240 -7.41 -4.87 1.22
N ALA A 241 -7.16 -4.80 2.53
CA ALA A 241 -5.84 -5.06 3.07
C ALA A 241 -5.87 -5.76 4.43
N LEU A 242 -4.83 -6.56 4.68
CA LEU A 242 -4.50 -7.12 5.99
C LEU A 242 -3.15 -6.53 6.42
N LEU A 243 -3.17 -5.81 7.54
CA LEU A 243 -1.96 -5.25 8.17
C LEU A 243 -1.71 -5.94 9.51
N TYR A 244 -0.46 -6.32 9.75
CA TYR A 244 -0.09 -7.03 10.99
C TYR A 244 0.42 -6.06 12.04
N THR A 245 -0.16 -6.14 13.23
CA THR A 245 0.32 -5.40 14.40
C THR A 245 1.20 -6.30 15.26
N GLY A 246 2.27 -5.73 15.81
CA GLY A 246 3.04 -6.37 16.88
C GLY A 246 2.17 -6.40 18.14
N GLY A 247 1.50 -7.53 18.40
CA GLY A 247 0.68 -7.69 19.59
C GLY A 247 1.53 -7.61 20.84
N THR A 248 1.11 -6.87 21.86
CA THR A 248 1.69 -6.85 23.21
C THR A 248 1.67 -8.25 23.87
N THR A 249 0.88 -9.17 23.33
CA THR A 249 0.69 -10.56 23.80
C THR A 249 1.53 -11.59 23.03
N GLY A 250 2.40 -11.16 22.11
CA GLY A 250 3.31 -12.06 21.36
C GLY A 250 2.74 -12.69 20.11
N THR A 251 1.41 -12.85 19.97
CA THR A 251 0.79 -13.42 18.76
C THR A 251 0.44 -12.29 17.79
N PRO A 252 0.89 -12.32 16.52
CA PRO A 252 0.52 -11.33 15.52
C PRO A 252 -1.00 -11.28 15.32
N LYS A 253 -1.55 -10.07 15.24
CA LYS A 253 -2.95 -9.86 14.88
C LYS A 253 -3.02 -9.21 13.51
N ALA A 254 -3.91 -9.73 12.64
CA ALA A 254 -4.20 -9.12 11.36
C ALA A 254 -5.38 -8.13 11.52
N VAL A 255 -5.14 -6.88 11.19
CA VAL A 255 -6.18 -5.87 11.06
C VAL A 255 -6.70 -5.91 9.64
N CYS A 256 -7.98 -6.19 9.47
CA CYS A 256 -8.66 -6.19 8.18
C CYS A 256 -9.21 -4.79 7.90
N LEU A 257 -8.75 -4.18 6.80
CA LEU A 257 -9.18 -2.87 6.35
C LEU A 257 -9.97 -2.99 5.04
N THR A 258 -11.12 -2.34 4.97
CA THR A 258 -11.94 -2.28 3.75
C THR A 258 -11.42 -1.23 2.78
N HIS A 259 -11.92 -1.27 1.53
CA HIS A 259 -11.67 -0.19 0.57
C HIS A 259 -12.14 1.16 1.13
N GLU A 260 -13.28 1.19 1.81
CA GLU A 260 -13.83 2.40 2.43
C GLU A 260 -12.93 2.94 3.55
N ASN A 261 -12.43 2.09 4.45
CA ASN A 261 -11.55 2.53 5.53
C ASN A 261 -10.30 3.23 5.00
N LEU A 262 -9.65 2.58 4.02
CA LEU A 262 -8.42 3.10 3.41
C LEU A 262 -8.69 4.34 2.55
N ARG A 263 -9.76 4.33 1.75
CA ARG A 263 -10.13 5.46 0.90
C ARG A 263 -10.53 6.67 1.73
N SER A 264 -11.37 6.50 2.76
CA SER A 264 -11.77 7.60 3.67
C SER A 264 -10.56 8.21 4.36
N ASN A 265 -9.61 7.38 4.83
CA ASN A 265 -8.37 7.89 5.41
C ASN A 265 -7.55 8.72 4.41
N ALA A 266 -7.47 8.28 3.15
CA ALA A 266 -6.80 9.04 2.10
C ALA A 266 -7.53 10.36 1.82
N GLU A 267 -8.85 10.35 1.66
CA GLU A 267 -9.65 11.56 1.39
C GLU A 267 -9.56 12.57 2.54
N MET A 268 -9.59 12.12 3.80
CA MET A 268 -9.36 13.00 4.96
C MET A 268 -7.97 13.65 4.90
N SER A 269 -6.94 12.88 4.57
CA SER A 269 -5.57 13.39 4.44
C SER A 269 -5.43 14.39 3.29
N LEU A 270 -6.08 14.13 2.16
CA LEU A 270 -6.10 15.01 0.99
C LEU A 270 -6.88 16.30 1.29
N ALA A 271 -8.01 16.21 1.97
CA ALA A 271 -8.78 17.37 2.40
C ALA A 271 -7.97 18.26 3.36
N TRP A 272 -7.27 17.66 4.32
CA TRP A 272 -6.38 18.39 5.23
C TRP A 272 -5.23 19.10 4.51
N ALA A 273 -4.66 18.47 3.47
CA ALA A 273 -3.56 19.04 2.70
C ALA A 273 -4.01 19.99 1.57
N SER A 274 -5.32 20.16 1.32
CA SER A 274 -5.85 20.86 0.13
C SER A 274 -5.40 22.33 0.01
N GLY A 275 -5.15 23.00 1.13
CA GLY A 275 -4.63 24.37 1.15
C GLY A 275 -3.15 24.50 0.77
N THR A 276 -2.40 23.40 0.74
CA THR A 276 -0.94 23.38 0.52
C THR A 276 -0.49 22.51 -0.63
N THR A 277 -1.38 21.67 -1.18
CA THR A 277 -1.08 20.75 -2.29
C THR A 277 -1.88 21.06 -3.53
N SER A 278 -1.36 20.68 -4.69
CA SER A 278 -2.01 20.85 -5.99
C SER A 278 -2.02 19.53 -6.76
N VAL A 279 -3.20 19.11 -7.21
CA VAL A 279 -3.35 17.90 -8.03
C VAL A 279 -2.48 17.99 -9.28
N GLY A 280 -1.77 16.94 -9.60
CA GLY A 280 -0.91 16.86 -10.77
C GLY A 280 0.42 17.62 -10.64
N LYS A 281 0.78 18.21 -9.48
CA LYS A 281 2.01 18.99 -9.33
C LYS A 281 2.99 18.46 -8.31
N GLU A 282 2.51 17.67 -7.34
CA GLU A 282 3.30 17.26 -6.20
C GLU A 282 4.36 16.19 -6.51
N THR A 283 5.39 16.17 -5.68
CA THR A 283 6.43 15.13 -5.64
C THR A 283 6.53 14.57 -4.24
N PHE A 284 6.09 13.34 -4.06
CA PHE A 284 6.10 12.61 -2.80
C PHE A 284 7.34 11.71 -2.72
N TYR A 285 8.05 11.77 -1.60
CA TYR A 285 9.11 10.82 -1.31
C TYR A 285 8.55 9.62 -0.56
N ALA A 286 8.52 8.48 -1.23
CA ALA A 286 8.07 7.21 -0.66
C ALA A 286 9.21 6.55 0.12
N VAL A 287 9.55 7.10 1.28
CA VAL A 287 10.60 6.60 2.18
C VAL A 287 10.05 5.74 3.30
N LEU A 288 8.79 5.95 3.69
CA LEU A 288 8.09 5.11 4.65
C LEU A 288 7.69 3.79 4.01
N PRO A 289 7.83 2.65 4.72
CA PRO A 289 7.49 1.34 4.15
C PRO A 289 6.02 1.24 3.74
N PHE A 290 5.75 0.80 2.50
CA PHE A 290 4.39 0.61 1.98
C PHE A 290 3.60 -0.44 2.76
N PHE A 291 4.27 -1.44 3.32
CA PHE A 291 3.66 -2.49 4.14
C PHE A 291 3.22 -2.01 5.55
N HIS A 292 3.42 -0.74 5.90
CA HIS A 292 2.88 -0.12 7.11
C HIS A 292 1.77 0.87 6.77
N ALA A 293 0.77 0.99 7.66
CA ALA A 293 -0.40 1.85 7.46
C ALA A 293 -0.04 3.28 7.03
N PHE A 294 0.97 3.88 7.64
CA PHE A 294 1.39 5.25 7.34
C PHE A 294 1.98 5.37 5.92
N GLY A 295 2.88 4.45 5.53
CA GLY A 295 3.42 4.42 4.17
C GLY A 295 2.37 4.07 3.12
N MET A 296 1.46 3.15 3.42
CA MET A 296 0.32 2.82 2.57
C MET A 296 -0.58 4.04 2.35
N SER A 297 -1.03 4.70 3.42
CA SER A 297 -1.92 5.85 3.31
C SER A 297 -1.29 6.99 2.52
N LEU A 298 -0.09 7.43 2.89
CA LEU A 298 0.53 8.60 2.26
C LEU A 298 1.08 8.31 0.86
N SER A 299 1.73 7.17 0.67
CA SER A 299 2.42 6.90 -0.60
C SER A 299 1.57 6.12 -1.57
N LEU A 300 0.97 4.98 -1.17
CA LEU A 300 0.15 4.20 -2.10
C LEU A 300 -1.19 4.89 -2.44
N LEU A 301 -1.76 5.68 -1.51
CA LEU A 301 -3.09 6.26 -1.70
C LEU A 301 -3.06 7.77 -1.94
N CYS A 302 -2.60 8.59 -0.98
CA CYS A 302 -2.66 10.05 -1.13
C CYS A 302 -1.83 10.55 -2.32
N ALA A 303 -0.62 10.02 -2.52
CA ALA A 303 0.21 10.42 -3.65
C ALA A 303 -0.45 10.10 -5.00
N VAL A 304 -1.15 8.97 -5.11
CA VAL A 304 -1.92 8.61 -6.32
C VAL A 304 -3.16 9.49 -6.44
N GLY A 305 -3.89 9.75 -5.34
CA GLY A 305 -5.06 10.65 -5.33
C GLY A 305 -4.74 12.07 -5.78
N LEU A 306 -3.52 12.57 -5.53
CA LEU A 306 -3.02 13.85 -6.03
C LEU A 306 -2.41 13.76 -7.44
N ALA A 307 -2.44 12.63 -8.09
CA ALA A 307 -1.67 12.38 -9.31
C ALA A 307 -0.21 12.86 -9.17
N ALA A 308 0.38 12.68 -7.99
CA ALA A 308 1.73 13.11 -7.66
C ALA A 308 2.79 12.18 -8.28
N THR A 309 4.00 12.70 -8.47
CA THR A 309 5.14 11.83 -8.75
C THR A 309 5.67 11.24 -7.43
N GLN A 310 5.74 9.92 -7.32
CA GLN A 310 6.33 9.24 -6.19
C GLN A 310 7.80 8.92 -6.47
N VAL A 311 8.70 9.49 -5.69
CA VAL A 311 10.11 9.08 -5.67
C VAL A 311 10.23 7.89 -4.73
N VAL A 312 10.29 6.71 -5.31
CA VAL A 312 10.25 5.43 -4.58
C VAL A 312 11.66 5.00 -4.21
N LEU A 313 11.91 4.87 -2.92
CA LEU A 313 13.20 4.41 -2.39
C LEU A 313 13.02 3.07 -1.64
N PRO A 314 13.80 2.03 -2.00
CA PRO A 314 13.61 0.68 -1.44
C PRO A 314 14.01 0.59 0.04
N LYS A 315 14.78 1.53 0.52
CA LYS A 315 15.18 1.74 1.92
C LYS A 315 15.45 3.23 2.15
N PHE A 316 15.28 3.69 3.37
CA PHE A 316 15.78 5.01 3.76
C PHE A 316 17.31 5.00 3.76
N GLY A 317 17.90 6.08 3.28
CA GLY A 317 19.36 6.33 3.32
C GLY A 317 19.61 7.74 2.84
N ALA A 318 20.39 8.51 3.61
CA ALA A 318 20.68 9.93 3.32
C ALA A 318 21.23 10.12 1.89
N ASP A 319 22.17 9.26 1.48
CA ASP A 319 22.77 9.33 0.14
C ASP A 319 21.73 9.09 -0.97
N LEU A 320 20.81 8.14 -0.77
CA LEU A 320 19.73 7.86 -1.73
C LEU A 320 18.75 9.04 -1.82
N VAL A 321 18.39 9.61 -0.67
CA VAL A 321 17.52 10.79 -0.60
C VAL A 321 18.17 11.98 -1.29
N LEU A 322 19.43 12.29 -0.98
CA LEU A 322 20.18 13.41 -1.60
C LEU A 322 20.36 13.22 -3.11
N ALA A 323 20.66 12.00 -3.55
CA ALA A 323 20.75 11.69 -4.98
C ALA A 323 19.42 11.85 -5.70
N ALA A 324 18.31 11.45 -5.05
CA ALA A 324 16.97 11.66 -5.57
C ALA A 324 16.59 13.14 -5.61
N TRP A 325 16.90 13.89 -4.54
CA TRP A 325 16.60 15.31 -4.41
C TRP A 325 17.25 16.14 -5.52
N LYS A 326 18.50 15.85 -5.88
CA LYS A 326 19.19 16.51 -7.00
C LYS A 326 18.49 16.31 -8.35
N ARG A 327 17.78 15.18 -8.53
CA ARG A 327 17.02 14.90 -9.76
C ARG A 327 15.63 15.49 -9.73
N ARG A 328 14.95 15.35 -8.59
CA ARG A 328 13.54 15.67 -8.41
C ARG A 328 13.30 16.11 -6.98
N PRO A 329 13.35 17.40 -6.68
CA PRO A 329 13.05 17.93 -5.34
C PRO A 329 11.67 17.50 -4.86
N ALA A 330 11.56 17.17 -3.57
CA ALA A 330 10.28 16.83 -2.97
C ALA A 330 9.46 18.09 -2.69
N THR A 331 8.15 18.00 -2.89
CA THR A 331 7.18 18.94 -2.31
C THR A 331 6.58 18.37 -1.03
N PHE A 332 6.57 17.03 -0.90
CA PHE A 332 6.11 16.32 0.30
C PHE A 332 7.10 15.22 0.71
N PHE A 333 7.59 15.31 1.94
CA PHE A 333 8.54 14.36 2.50
C PHE A 333 8.01 13.83 3.85
N PRO A 334 7.33 12.66 3.86
CA PRO A 334 6.92 12.05 5.11
C PRO A 334 8.13 11.44 5.81
N GLY A 335 8.31 11.73 7.08
CA GLY A 335 9.41 11.23 7.88
C GLY A 335 8.99 10.84 9.29
N VAL A 336 9.84 10.08 9.94
CA VAL A 336 9.73 9.76 11.36
C VAL A 336 11.02 10.20 12.08
N PRO A 337 10.97 10.49 13.41
CA PRO A 337 12.11 11.09 14.12
C PRO A 337 13.42 10.31 14.07
N VAL A 338 13.37 9.04 13.68
CA VAL A 338 14.55 8.15 13.59
C VAL A 338 15.19 8.11 12.18
N MET A 339 14.70 8.91 11.23
CA MET A 339 15.23 9.03 9.87
C MET A 339 16.30 10.11 9.73
#